data_c4e3f7e90322b0c25b70ca18a531267e
#
_entry.id   c4e3f7e90322b0c25b70ca18a531267e
#
_cell.length_a   1.000
_cell.length_b   1.000
_cell.length_c   1.000
_cell.angle_alpha   90.00
_cell.angle_beta   90.00
_cell.angle_gamma   90.00
#
_symmetry.space_group_name_H-M   'P 1'
#
loop_
_entity.id
_entity.type
_entity.pdbx_description
1 polymer ?
#
loop_
_entity_poly.entity_id
_entity_poly.type
_entity_poly.pdbx_seq_one_letter_code
_entity_poly.pdbx_strand_id
1 'polypeptide(L)'
;MAEREEEGKLYLRMYHDVCMEHVSAALERVVDAAEIPLRRVSEEESGRPALPGGWSRKQVLGHLIDSASNNHQRFVRAALADALEFPAYDTPGSVRVQAVASAAWPMLVDLWASYNRYLVHVIRRLPAAKLEVVCRIGSNAPVSLGYLAEDYVRHLVHHLDRIGVATRS
;
A
#
# COMPACT_ATOMS: atom_id res chain seq x y z
N MET A 1 5.06 -40.78 4.41
CA MET A 1 3.99 -39.84 3.98
C MET A 1 4.09 -38.52 4.76
N ALA A 2 4.21 -38.56 6.08
CA ALA A 2 4.36 -37.37 6.95
C ALA A 2 5.62 -36.53 6.65
N GLU A 3 6.77 -37.16 6.38
CA GLU A 3 8.03 -36.44 6.08
C GLU A 3 7.93 -35.60 4.80
N ARG A 4 7.30 -36.10 3.72
CA ARG A 4 7.11 -35.32 2.47
C ARG A 4 6.12 -34.16 2.65
N GLU A 5 5.16 -34.30 3.56
CA GLU A 5 4.20 -33.26 3.88
C GLU A 5 4.87 -32.12 4.68
N GLU A 6 5.76 -32.46 5.60
CA GLU A 6 6.57 -31.52 6.37
C GLU A 6 7.58 -30.78 5.49
N GLU A 7 8.28 -31.50 4.57
CA GLU A 7 9.18 -30.88 3.61
C GLU A 7 8.45 -29.92 2.67
N GLY A 8 7.25 -30.29 2.20
CA GLY A 8 6.40 -29.42 1.38
C GLY A 8 5.97 -28.16 2.12
N LYS A 9 5.58 -28.27 3.39
CA LYS A 9 5.23 -27.12 4.24
C LYS A 9 6.44 -26.21 4.49
N LEU A 10 7.61 -26.78 4.71
CA LEU A 10 8.85 -26.04 4.91
C LEU A 10 9.24 -25.25 3.66
N TYR A 11 9.18 -25.89 2.48
CA TYR A 11 9.48 -25.28 1.19
C TYR A 11 8.52 -24.12 0.88
N LEU A 12 7.21 -24.34 1.08
CA LEU A 12 6.18 -23.32 0.87
C LEU A 12 6.38 -22.12 1.80
N ARG A 13 6.73 -22.37 3.05
CA ARG A 13 7.03 -21.32 4.04
C ARG A 13 8.26 -20.50 3.62
N MET A 14 9.36 -21.15 3.22
CA MET A 14 10.56 -20.45 2.75
C MET A 14 10.28 -19.61 1.50
N TYR A 15 9.49 -20.13 0.57
CA TYR A 15 9.09 -19.39 -0.64
C TYR A 15 8.27 -18.13 -0.28
N HIS A 16 7.31 -18.26 0.61
CA HIS A 16 6.48 -17.14 1.05
C HIS A 16 7.25 -16.10 1.88
N ASP A 17 8.17 -16.53 2.75
CA ASP A 17 9.03 -15.62 3.51
C ASP A 17 9.91 -14.79 2.57
N VAL A 18 10.50 -15.40 1.54
CA VAL A 18 11.26 -14.70 0.49
C VAL A 18 10.38 -13.74 -0.31
N CYS A 19 9.14 -14.14 -0.62
CA CYS A 19 8.19 -13.31 -1.35
C CYS A 19 7.82 -12.03 -0.57
N MET A 20 7.46 -12.14 0.72
CA MET A 20 7.09 -10.97 1.53
C MET A 20 8.28 -10.08 1.88
N GLU A 21 9.47 -10.66 2.04
CA GLU A 21 10.70 -9.86 2.15
C GLU A 21 10.92 -9.02 0.88
N HIS A 22 10.69 -9.61 -0.31
CA HIS A 22 10.80 -8.90 -1.58
C HIS A 22 9.77 -7.77 -1.71
N VAL A 23 8.50 -8.02 -1.35
CA VAL A 23 7.42 -7.01 -1.37
C VAL A 23 7.71 -5.88 -0.40
N SER A 24 8.11 -6.20 0.84
CA SER A 24 8.44 -5.18 1.84
C SER A 24 9.65 -4.34 1.43
N ALA A 25 10.69 -4.96 0.86
CA ALA A 25 11.85 -4.24 0.33
C ALA A 25 11.49 -3.37 -0.89
N ALA A 26 10.56 -3.82 -1.74
CA ALA A 26 10.05 -3.00 -2.84
C ALA A 26 9.31 -1.76 -2.33
N LEU A 27 8.44 -1.91 -1.31
CA LEU A 27 7.77 -0.77 -0.68
C LEU A 27 8.77 0.20 -0.06
N GLU A 28 9.79 -0.30 0.66
CA GLU A 28 10.84 0.51 1.28
C GLU A 28 11.59 1.35 0.22
N ARG A 29 12.01 0.74 -0.89
CA ARG A 29 12.64 1.46 -2.01
C ARG A 29 11.72 2.54 -2.60
N VAL A 30 10.44 2.27 -2.77
CA VAL A 30 9.47 3.25 -3.28
C VAL A 30 9.36 4.45 -2.35
N VAL A 31 9.27 4.22 -1.04
CA VAL A 31 9.21 5.30 -0.04
C VAL A 31 10.47 6.14 -0.07
N ASP A 32 11.64 5.51 -0.04
CA ASP A 32 12.93 6.21 -0.02
C ASP A 32 13.18 7.01 -1.31
N ALA A 33 12.80 6.45 -2.47
CA ALA A 33 12.91 7.15 -3.74
C ALA A 33 11.95 8.35 -3.86
N ALA A 34 10.75 8.24 -3.29
CA ALA A 34 9.70 9.25 -3.44
C ALA A 34 9.78 10.38 -2.40
N GLU A 35 10.25 10.13 -1.19
CA GLU A 35 10.20 11.10 -0.09
C GLU A 35 10.95 12.39 -0.41
N ILE A 36 12.18 12.33 -0.90
CA ILE A 36 13.00 13.52 -1.21
C ILE A 36 12.35 14.35 -2.32
N PRO A 37 11.93 13.78 -3.47
CA PRO A 37 11.17 14.53 -4.47
C PRO A 37 9.90 15.16 -3.94
N LEU A 38 9.11 14.45 -3.13
CA LEU A 38 7.88 14.99 -2.54
C LEU A 38 8.17 16.17 -1.62
N ARG A 39 9.21 16.11 -0.80
CA ARG A 39 9.61 17.21 0.10
C ARG A 39 10.07 18.47 -0.65
N ARG A 40 10.52 18.34 -1.89
CA ARG A 40 10.94 19.47 -2.74
C ARG A 40 9.77 20.20 -3.41
N VAL A 41 8.61 19.59 -3.48
CA VAL A 41 7.40 20.24 -4.00
C VAL A 41 6.95 21.32 -3.02
N SER A 42 6.75 22.54 -3.53
CA SER A 42 6.24 23.65 -2.71
C SER A 42 4.77 23.48 -2.34
N GLU A 43 4.34 24.18 -1.31
CA GLU A 43 2.93 24.22 -0.89
C GLU A 43 2.01 24.63 -2.06
N GLU A 44 2.41 25.62 -2.83
CA GLU A 44 1.66 26.10 -4.00
C GLU A 44 1.56 25.04 -5.10
N GLU A 45 2.68 24.41 -5.48
CA GLU A 45 2.70 23.36 -6.50
C GLU A 45 1.93 22.12 -6.09
N SER A 46 1.93 21.77 -4.81
CA SER A 46 1.21 20.63 -4.28
C SER A 46 -0.31 20.75 -4.42
N GLY A 47 -0.82 21.99 -4.41
CA GLY A 47 -2.23 22.29 -4.63
C GLY A 47 -2.67 22.27 -6.10
N ARG A 48 -1.72 22.22 -7.06
CA ARG A 48 -2.02 22.21 -8.49
C ARG A 48 -2.20 20.78 -9.02
N PRO A 49 -3.15 20.55 -9.96
CA PRO A 49 -3.22 19.29 -10.68
C PRO A 49 -1.91 18.99 -11.42
N ALA A 50 -1.42 17.76 -11.34
CA ALA A 50 -0.26 17.33 -12.10
C ALA A 50 -0.58 17.12 -13.58
N LEU A 51 -1.86 16.83 -13.91
CA LEU A 51 -2.40 16.67 -15.25
C LEU A 51 -3.67 17.51 -15.38
N PRO A 52 -3.98 18.08 -16.57
CA PRO A 52 -5.20 18.86 -16.78
C PRO A 52 -6.46 18.07 -16.38
N GLY A 53 -7.31 18.67 -15.54
CA GLY A 53 -8.55 18.04 -15.06
C GLY A 53 -8.36 16.91 -14.05
N GLY A 54 -7.13 16.60 -13.65
CA GLY A 54 -6.83 15.58 -12.64
C GLY A 54 -6.81 16.12 -11.21
N TRP A 55 -6.51 15.24 -10.28
CA TRP A 55 -6.29 15.58 -8.88
C TRP A 55 -4.99 16.35 -8.68
N SER A 56 -4.98 17.23 -7.68
CA SER A 56 -3.75 17.86 -7.20
C SER A 56 -2.84 16.82 -6.51
N ARG A 57 -1.55 17.16 -6.37
CA ARG A 57 -0.60 16.31 -5.63
C ARG A 57 -1.08 16.05 -4.20
N LYS A 58 -1.67 17.05 -3.52
CA LYS A 58 -2.28 16.88 -2.20
C LYS A 58 -3.38 15.82 -2.21
N GLN A 59 -4.29 15.89 -3.18
CA GLN A 59 -5.39 14.93 -3.29
C GLN A 59 -4.90 13.51 -3.57
N VAL A 60 -3.89 13.37 -4.43
CA VAL A 60 -3.26 12.06 -4.70
C VAL A 60 -2.58 11.53 -3.44
N LEU A 61 -1.80 12.35 -2.74
CA LEU A 61 -1.10 11.90 -1.53
C LEU A 61 -2.08 11.54 -0.40
N GLY A 62 -3.17 12.32 -0.25
CA GLY A 62 -4.25 12.00 0.67
C GLY A 62 -4.94 10.68 0.36
N HIS A 63 -5.20 10.40 -0.94
CA HIS A 63 -5.68 9.10 -1.37
C HIS A 63 -4.71 7.97 -1.04
N LEU A 64 -3.41 8.19 -1.20
CA LEU A 64 -2.39 7.18 -0.86
C LEU A 64 -2.30 6.92 0.66
N ILE A 65 -2.55 7.93 1.49
CA ILE A 65 -2.69 7.78 2.95
C ILE A 65 -3.94 6.95 3.30
N ASP A 66 -5.07 7.22 2.64
CA ASP A 66 -6.28 6.40 2.79
C ASP A 66 -6.05 4.96 2.37
N SER A 67 -5.39 4.77 1.22
CA SER A 67 -5.02 3.44 0.71
C SER A 67 -4.15 2.69 1.71
N ALA A 68 -3.16 3.36 2.32
CA ALA A 68 -2.32 2.79 3.36
C ALA A 68 -3.14 2.34 4.57
N SER A 69 -4.05 3.18 5.04
CA SER A 69 -4.92 2.87 6.18
C SER A 69 -5.83 1.67 5.91
N ASN A 70 -6.49 1.64 4.77
CA ASN A 70 -7.37 0.53 4.39
C ASN A 70 -6.59 -0.78 4.21
N ASN A 71 -5.43 -0.74 3.54
CA ASN A 71 -4.63 -1.94 3.32
C ASN A 71 -3.98 -2.44 4.61
N HIS A 72 -3.57 -1.55 5.53
CA HIS A 72 -3.15 -1.94 6.87
C HIS A 72 -4.23 -2.78 7.57
N GLN A 73 -5.49 -2.30 7.59
CA GLN A 73 -6.60 -3.03 8.19
C GLN A 73 -6.84 -4.39 7.50
N ARG A 74 -6.77 -4.42 6.16
CA ARG A 74 -6.92 -5.67 5.39
C ARG A 74 -5.83 -6.67 5.74
N PHE A 75 -4.56 -6.26 5.78
CA PHE A 75 -3.44 -7.14 6.08
C PHE A 75 -3.55 -7.76 7.47
N VAL A 76 -3.78 -6.92 8.50
CA VAL A 76 -3.88 -7.40 9.88
C VAL A 76 -5.09 -8.31 10.07
N ARG A 77 -6.26 -7.92 9.54
CA ARG A 77 -7.49 -8.71 9.69
C ARG A 77 -7.43 -10.04 8.94
N ALA A 78 -6.88 -10.06 7.72
CA ALA A 78 -6.70 -11.28 6.96
C ALA A 78 -5.72 -12.24 7.64
N ALA A 79 -4.64 -11.73 8.21
CA ALA A 79 -3.67 -12.53 8.96
C ALA A 79 -4.27 -13.22 10.20
N LEU A 80 -5.36 -12.67 10.75
CA LEU A 80 -6.05 -13.20 11.94
C LEU A 80 -7.28 -14.08 11.60
N ALA A 81 -7.67 -14.17 10.34
CA ALA A 81 -8.89 -14.86 9.90
C ALA A 81 -8.56 -16.02 8.93
N ASP A 82 -9.58 -16.80 8.59
CA ASP A 82 -9.50 -17.83 7.53
C ASP A 82 -10.03 -17.32 6.19
N ALA A 83 -10.76 -16.20 6.19
CA ALA A 83 -11.17 -15.43 5.02
C ALA A 83 -11.42 -13.98 5.46
N LEU A 84 -11.24 -13.03 4.53
CA LEU A 84 -11.53 -11.62 4.77
C LEU A 84 -12.64 -11.14 3.84
N GLU A 85 -13.72 -10.62 4.42
CA GLU A 85 -14.69 -9.75 3.74
C GLU A 85 -14.43 -8.31 4.21
N PHE A 86 -14.15 -7.39 3.29
CA PHE A 86 -13.84 -6.00 3.60
C PHE A 86 -14.57 -5.06 2.64
N PRO A 87 -15.22 -3.99 3.12
CA PRO A 87 -15.97 -3.09 2.26
C PRO A 87 -15.04 -2.34 1.28
N ALA A 88 -15.56 -2.03 0.09
CA ALA A 88 -15.00 -0.98 -0.74
C ALA A 88 -15.28 0.39 -0.09
N TYR A 89 -14.54 1.42 -0.50
CA TYR A 89 -14.78 2.80 -0.05
C TYR A 89 -14.87 3.74 -1.24
N ASP A 90 -15.63 4.83 -1.07
CA ASP A 90 -15.73 5.91 -2.06
C ASP A 90 -14.45 6.77 -2.00
N THR A 91 -13.51 6.49 -2.87
CA THR A 91 -12.21 7.18 -2.93
C THR A 91 -12.36 8.70 -3.14
N PRO A 92 -13.13 9.21 -4.13
CA PRO A 92 -13.33 10.64 -4.29
C PRO A 92 -14.05 11.29 -3.10
N GLY A 93 -15.03 10.60 -2.54
CA GLY A 93 -15.75 11.03 -1.34
C GLY A 93 -14.84 11.17 -0.13
N SER A 94 -13.96 10.18 0.11
CA SER A 94 -12.99 10.19 1.20
C SER A 94 -12.05 11.39 1.11
N VAL A 95 -11.44 11.62 -0.06
CA VAL A 95 -10.54 12.77 -0.29
C VAL A 95 -11.26 14.10 -0.06
N ARG A 96 -12.53 14.21 -0.48
CA ARG A 96 -13.34 15.42 -0.28
C ARG A 96 -13.69 15.64 1.18
N VAL A 97 -14.18 14.62 1.90
CA VAL A 97 -14.63 14.73 3.30
C VAL A 97 -13.45 15.07 4.23
N GLN A 98 -12.29 14.53 3.96
CA GLN A 98 -11.08 14.82 4.72
C GLN A 98 -10.49 16.21 4.41
N ALA A 99 -11.04 16.94 3.45
CA ALA A 99 -10.56 18.25 3.03
C ALA A 99 -9.03 18.28 2.78
N VAL A 100 -8.50 17.25 2.19
CA VAL A 100 -7.04 17.03 1.99
C VAL A 100 -6.38 18.20 1.28
N ALA A 101 -7.12 18.90 0.39
CA ALA A 101 -6.63 20.08 -0.32
C ALA A 101 -6.24 21.25 0.62
N SER A 102 -6.81 21.32 1.83
CA SER A 102 -6.50 22.34 2.84
C SER A 102 -5.41 21.91 3.83
N ALA A 103 -4.98 20.66 3.80
CA ALA A 103 -3.92 20.16 4.66
C ALA A 103 -2.55 20.71 4.24
N ALA A 104 -1.65 20.93 5.19
CA ALA A 104 -0.28 21.34 4.90
C ALA A 104 0.48 20.24 4.17
N TRP A 105 1.16 20.58 3.07
CA TRP A 105 1.90 19.59 2.28
C TRP A 105 2.97 18.84 3.07
N PRO A 106 3.83 19.48 3.90
CA PRO A 106 4.81 18.76 4.70
C PRO A 106 4.17 17.72 5.63
N MET A 107 3.04 18.05 6.25
CA MET A 107 2.32 17.10 7.12
C MET A 107 1.84 15.88 6.34
N LEU A 108 1.31 16.04 5.12
CA LEU A 108 0.88 14.92 4.29
C LEU A 108 2.07 14.03 3.90
N VAL A 109 3.21 14.63 3.55
CA VAL A 109 4.43 13.89 3.20
C VAL A 109 4.95 13.11 4.41
N ASP A 110 5.01 13.74 5.59
CA ASP A 110 5.46 13.09 6.83
C ASP A 110 4.57 11.91 7.21
N LEU A 111 3.26 12.09 7.16
CA LEU A 111 2.30 11.04 7.46
C LEU A 111 2.40 9.89 6.45
N TRP A 112 2.44 10.20 5.15
CA TRP A 112 2.57 9.20 4.09
C TRP A 112 3.85 8.38 4.26
N ALA A 113 5.00 9.03 4.43
CA ALA A 113 6.30 8.36 4.56
C ALA A 113 6.35 7.48 5.80
N SER A 114 5.95 8.02 6.96
CA SER A 114 5.97 7.29 8.24
C SER A 114 5.02 6.10 8.23
N TYR A 115 3.83 6.27 7.66
CA TYR A 115 2.84 5.19 7.60
C TYR A 115 3.29 4.06 6.67
N ASN A 116 3.85 4.40 5.51
CA ASN A 116 4.39 3.38 4.59
C ASN A 116 5.59 2.64 5.17
N ARG A 117 6.50 3.31 5.91
CA ARG A 117 7.57 2.63 6.66
C ARG A 117 7.01 1.67 7.71
N TYR A 118 5.93 2.04 8.37
CA TYR A 118 5.24 1.11 9.27
C TYR A 118 4.64 -0.08 8.51
N LEU A 119 4.07 0.13 7.32
CA LEU A 119 3.57 -0.96 6.48
C LEU A 119 4.69 -1.88 5.97
N VAL A 120 5.89 -1.38 5.69
CA VAL A 120 7.08 -2.22 5.42
C VAL A 120 7.29 -3.21 6.57
N HIS A 121 7.24 -2.71 7.82
CA HIS A 121 7.37 -3.56 9.01
C HIS A 121 6.22 -4.60 9.12
N VAL A 122 4.99 -4.20 8.83
CA VAL A 122 3.82 -5.10 8.89
C VAL A 122 3.91 -6.18 7.81
N ILE A 123 4.15 -5.81 6.55
CA ILE A 123 4.21 -6.75 5.41
C ILE A 123 5.31 -7.79 5.63
N ARG A 124 6.50 -7.37 6.08
CA ARG A 124 7.62 -8.26 6.37
C ARG A 124 7.29 -9.34 7.41
N ARG A 125 6.26 -9.12 8.23
CA ARG A 125 5.84 -10.02 9.33
C ARG A 125 4.52 -10.72 9.11
N LEU A 126 3.95 -10.62 7.91
CA LEU A 126 2.76 -11.39 7.59
C LEU A 126 3.08 -12.88 7.68
N PRO A 127 2.27 -13.67 8.40
CA PRO A 127 2.55 -15.10 8.56
C PRO A 127 2.46 -15.82 7.20
N ALA A 128 3.49 -16.56 6.81
CA ALA A 128 3.54 -17.31 5.55
C ALA A 128 2.29 -18.21 5.37
N ALA A 129 1.82 -18.86 6.43
CA ALA A 129 0.62 -19.70 6.41
C ALA A 129 -0.69 -18.95 6.12
N LYS A 130 -0.68 -17.61 6.17
CA LYS A 130 -1.86 -16.77 5.92
C LYS A 130 -1.85 -16.07 4.55
N LEU A 131 -0.78 -16.19 3.79
CA LEU A 131 -0.66 -15.47 2.51
C LEU A 131 -1.69 -15.92 1.46
N GLU A 132 -2.18 -17.15 1.56
CA GLU A 132 -3.24 -17.69 0.71
C GLU A 132 -4.67 -17.42 1.23
N VAL A 133 -4.82 -16.71 2.35
CA VAL A 133 -6.14 -16.33 2.86
C VAL A 133 -6.90 -15.55 1.80
N VAL A 134 -8.12 -16.01 1.50
CA VAL A 134 -8.99 -15.41 0.50
C VAL A 134 -9.54 -14.08 1.02
N CYS A 135 -9.30 -13.02 0.28
CA CYS A 135 -9.74 -11.66 0.59
C CYS A 135 -10.71 -11.16 -0.49
N ARG A 136 -11.91 -10.79 -0.09
CA ARG A 136 -12.93 -10.16 -0.94
C ARG A 136 -13.10 -8.70 -0.54
N ILE A 137 -12.81 -7.78 -1.46
CA ILE A 137 -12.92 -6.35 -1.22
C ILE A 137 -14.09 -5.78 -2.02
N GLY A 138 -15.17 -5.45 -1.33
CA GLY A 138 -16.40 -5.02 -1.98
C GLY A 138 -16.93 -6.06 -2.95
N SER A 139 -17.23 -5.66 -4.19
CA SER A 139 -17.71 -6.54 -5.27
C SER A 139 -16.60 -7.12 -6.16
N ASN A 140 -15.32 -6.85 -5.84
CA ASN A 140 -14.21 -7.35 -6.66
C ASN A 140 -14.07 -8.87 -6.57
N ALA A 141 -13.42 -9.46 -7.58
CA ALA A 141 -13.03 -10.87 -7.52
C ALA A 141 -12.12 -11.13 -6.30
N PRO A 142 -12.28 -12.26 -5.62
CA PRO A 142 -11.43 -12.62 -4.50
C PRO A 142 -9.97 -12.77 -4.92
N VAL A 143 -9.08 -12.34 -4.04
CA VAL A 143 -7.62 -12.48 -4.23
C VAL A 143 -6.98 -12.98 -2.93
N SER A 144 -5.72 -13.41 -2.97
CA SER A 144 -5.01 -13.82 -1.76
C SER A 144 -4.46 -12.61 -0.99
N LEU A 145 -4.16 -12.80 0.29
CA LEU A 145 -3.48 -11.77 1.12
C LEU A 145 -2.13 -11.39 0.51
N GLY A 146 -1.35 -12.37 0.03
CA GLY A 146 -0.07 -12.11 -0.65
C GLY A 146 -0.25 -11.19 -1.86
N TYR A 147 -1.24 -11.48 -2.71
CA TYR A 147 -1.57 -10.62 -3.85
C TYR A 147 -1.96 -9.20 -3.43
N LEU A 148 -2.74 -9.04 -2.36
CA LEU A 148 -3.10 -7.70 -1.85
C LEU A 148 -1.88 -6.89 -1.45
N ALA A 149 -0.88 -7.52 -0.84
CA ALA A 149 0.36 -6.85 -0.45
C ALA A 149 1.17 -6.39 -1.67
N GLU A 150 1.28 -7.23 -2.70
CA GLU A 150 1.93 -6.88 -3.96
C GLU A 150 1.18 -5.78 -4.72
N ASP A 151 -0.15 -5.91 -4.80
CA ASP A 151 -1.01 -4.94 -5.49
C ASP A 151 -0.94 -3.56 -4.83
N TYR A 152 -0.84 -3.51 -3.51
CA TYR A 152 -0.64 -2.27 -2.76
C TYR A 152 0.61 -1.50 -3.24
N VAL A 153 1.73 -2.18 -3.44
CA VAL A 153 2.97 -1.55 -3.93
C VAL A 153 2.80 -1.06 -5.36
N ARG A 154 2.19 -1.87 -6.24
CA ARG A 154 1.91 -1.47 -7.63
C ARG A 154 1.01 -0.23 -7.70
N HIS A 155 -0.04 -0.19 -6.88
CA HIS A 155 -0.96 0.93 -6.77
C HIS A 155 -0.23 2.22 -6.34
N LEU A 156 0.65 2.12 -5.34
CA LEU A 156 1.44 3.24 -4.84
C LEU A 156 2.33 3.82 -5.95
N VAL A 157 3.10 2.97 -6.62
CA VAL A 157 3.95 3.35 -7.76
C VAL A 157 3.14 4.05 -8.85
N HIS A 158 2.01 3.47 -9.25
CA HIS A 158 1.13 4.04 -10.28
C HIS A 158 0.73 5.49 -9.97
N HIS A 159 0.31 5.77 -8.74
CA HIS A 159 -0.13 7.10 -8.36
C HIS A 159 1.03 8.10 -8.19
N LEU A 160 2.17 7.68 -7.67
CA LEU A 160 3.37 8.52 -7.57
C LEU A 160 3.89 8.93 -8.95
N ASP A 161 3.96 7.98 -9.90
CA ASP A 161 4.36 8.27 -11.27
C ASP A 161 3.44 9.32 -11.93
N ARG A 162 2.13 9.26 -11.67
CA ARG A 162 1.15 10.23 -12.20
C ARG A 162 1.30 11.65 -11.67
N ILE A 163 1.91 11.84 -10.52
CA ILE A 163 2.21 13.17 -9.97
C ILE A 163 3.67 13.61 -10.21
N GLY A 164 4.38 12.88 -11.09
CA GLY A 164 5.73 13.23 -11.51
C GLY A 164 6.83 12.85 -10.52
N VAL A 165 6.54 11.92 -9.61
CA VAL A 165 7.51 11.37 -8.67
C VAL A 165 7.99 10.02 -9.21
N ALA A 166 9.20 10.01 -9.79
CA ALA A 166 9.80 8.79 -10.31
C ALA A 166 10.19 7.85 -9.17
N THR A 167 9.63 6.65 -9.18
CA THR A 167 9.87 5.61 -8.17
C THR A 167 10.74 4.46 -8.68
N ARG A 168 11.21 4.57 -9.93
CA ARG A 168 12.08 3.59 -10.58
C ARG A 168 13.53 4.08 -10.53
N SER A 169 14.35 3.37 -9.82
CA SER A 169 15.82 3.40 -9.92
C SER A 169 16.29 2.09 -10.54
#